data_07efb6f81b37e4c521e93b0a72bda9e7
#
_entry.id   07efb6f81b37e4c521e93b0a72bda9e7
#
_cell.length_a   1.000
_cell.length_b   1.000
_cell.length_c   1.000
_cell.angle_alpha   90.00
_cell.angle_beta   90.00
_cell.angle_gamma   90.00
#
_symmetry.space_group_name_H-M   'P 1'
#
loop_
_entity.id
_entity.type
_entity.pdbx_description
1 polymer ?
#
loop_
_entity_poly.entity_id
_entity_poly.type
_entity_poly.pdbx_seq_one_letter_code
_entity_poly.pdbx_strand_id
1 'polypeptide(L)'
;ICACLVGSEMCIRDSAIYSTMLTSKPDVAEKFKELGINYILDQSTYEENPLGRVEWAKFYAALCNEEDAATTMYNAQAAYVDTLSKAEKTGKSVAVFYITSKGKLYVRNAGDYLTQMVNMAGGEYIFSDLNTDKTGTQEMNIESFYEKAKDADYVIYIWSLGGKPSTLSDFTGYNSVLSDMKAVKDGNVWCTTPDFFQIADTIGSMINDINLMLNADANTTELTYLKKLQ
;
A
#
# COMPACT_ATOMS: atom_id res chain seq x y z
N ILE A 1 -5.95 -5.83 -18.91
CA ILE A 1 -5.51 -6.87 -19.86
C ILE A 1 -6.76 -7.56 -20.34
N CYS A 2 -7.26 -7.18 -21.49
CA CYS A 2 -8.38 -7.88 -22.09
C CYS A 2 -7.84 -9.21 -22.64
N ALA A 3 -8.20 -10.32 -22.00
CA ALA A 3 -8.10 -11.60 -22.67
C ALA A 3 -9.02 -11.52 -23.89
N CYS A 4 -8.44 -11.43 -25.07
CA CYS A 4 -9.20 -11.52 -26.30
C CYS A 4 -9.94 -12.85 -26.29
N LEU A 5 -11.27 -12.80 -26.17
CA LEU A 5 -12.11 -13.93 -26.47
C LEU A 5 -11.87 -14.27 -27.95
N VAL A 6 -11.26 -15.40 -28.18
CA VAL A 6 -11.08 -15.97 -29.51
C VAL A 6 -12.47 -16.15 -30.12
N GLY A 7 -12.72 -15.46 -31.25
CA GLY A 7 -13.99 -15.53 -31.95
C GLY A 7 -14.91 -14.30 -31.78
N SER A 8 -14.52 -13.30 -31.05
CA SER A 8 -15.21 -12.01 -31.03
C SER A 8 -14.59 -11.08 -32.06
N GLU A 9 -15.13 -11.08 -33.25
CA GLU A 9 -14.78 -10.13 -34.35
C GLU A 9 -15.20 -8.69 -34.01
N MET A 10 -15.82 -8.49 -32.89
CA MET A 10 -16.43 -7.24 -32.44
C MET A 10 -15.86 -6.74 -31.10
N CYS A 11 -14.57 -6.85 -30.87
CA CYS A 11 -13.95 -6.05 -29.82
C CYS A 11 -13.80 -4.61 -30.33
N ILE A 12 -14.90 -3.89 -30.46
CA ILE A 12 -14.86 -2.43 -30.57
C ILE A 12 -14.38 -1.94 -29.22
N ARG A 13 -13.14 -1.52 -29.15
CA ARG A 13 -12.52 -0.95 -27.96
C ARG A 13 -12.71 0.56 -28.06
N ASP A 14 -13.77 1.05 -27.48
CA ASP A 14 -14.12 2.47 -27.52
C ASP A 14 -13.19 3.29 -26.63
N SER A 15 -12.60 2.66 -25.63
CA SER A 15 -11.75 3.35 -24.65
C SER A 15 -10.70 2.42 -24.07
N ALA A 16 -9.56 2.99 -23.68
CA ALA A 16 -8.50 2.35 -22.93
C ALA A 16 -8.34 2.99 -21.53
N ILE A 17 -8.15 2.19 -20.50
CA ILE A 17 -7.73 2.69 -19.19
C ILE A 17 -6.23 2.39 -19.07
N TYR A 18 -5.45 3.41 -18.78
CA TYR A 18 -4.01 3.30 -18.71
C TYR A 18 -3.48 3.95 -17.44
N SER A 19 -2.41 3.39 -16.88
CA SER A 19 -1.78 3.97 -15.71
C SER A 19 -1.04 5.28 -16.07
N THR A 20 -0.69 6.05 -15.06
CA THR A 20 0.11 7.28 -15.20
C THR A 20 1.49 7.06 -15.84
N MET A 21 1.94 5.80 -15.97
CA MET A 21 3.14 5.47 -16.76
C MET A 21 3.05 5.92 -18.22
N LEU A 22 1.83 6.16 -18.74
CA LEU A 22 1.63 6.72 -20.09
C LEU A 22 2.27 8.11 -20.24
N THR A 23 2.31 8.91 -19.18
CA THR A 23 2.92 10.25 -19.21
C THR A 23 4.42 10.23 -19.55
N SER A 24 5.09 9.12 -19.25
CA SER A 24 6.51 8.91 -19.60
C SER A 24 6.71 8.23 -20.95
N LYS A 25 5.61 7.94 -21.69
CA LYS A 25 5.62 7.25 -23.00
C LYS A 25 4.71 7.97 -24.00
N PRO A 26 5.11 9.17 -24.46
CA PRO A 26 4.29 9.99 -25.35
C PRO A 26 3.96 9.29 -26.69
N ASP A 27 4.85 8.41 -27.17
CA ASP A 27 4.67 7.60 -28.36
C ASP A 27 3.43 6.68 -28.28
N VAL A 28 3.13 6.15 -27.09
CA VAL A 28 1.93 5.32 -26.85
C VAL A 28 0.66 6.18 -26.88
N ALA A 29 0.71 7.37 -26.30
CA ALA A 29 -0.41 8.30 -26.29
C ALA A 29 -0.72 8.80 -27.73
N GLU A 30 0.32 9.10 -28.53
CA GLU A 30 0.18 9.45 -29.94
C GLU A 30 -0.45 8.31 -30.73
N LYS A 31 -0.05 7.06 -30.44
CA LYS A 31 -0.61 5.89 -31.11
C LYS A 31 -2.09 5.68 -30.81
N PHE A 32 -2.53 5.93 -29.57
CA PHE A 32 -3.96 5.93 -29.25
C PHE A 32 -4.72 6.98 -30.06
N LYS A 33 -4.15 8.18 -30.17
CA LYS A 33 -4.74 9.27 -30.96
C LYS A 33 -4.83 8.93 -32.46
N GLU A 34 -3.76 8.36 -33.05
CA GLU A 34 -3.75 7.91 -34.45
C GLU A 34 -4.83 6.86 -34.73
N LEU A 35 -5.05 5.94 -33.79
CA LEU A 35 -6.03 4.87 -33.91
C LEU A 35 -7.45 5.30 -33.51
N GLY A 36 -7.64 6.56 -33.11
CA GLY A 36 -8.96 7.07 -32.66
C GLY A 36 -9.44 6.42 -31.36
N ILE A 37 -8.53 5.89 -30.53
CA ILE A 37 -8.85 5.27 -29.25
C ILE A 37 -8.83 6.32 -28.18
N ASN A 38 -9.98 6.57 -27.53
CA ASN A 38 -10.04 7.39 -26.32
C ASN A 38 -9.33 6.67 -25.18
N TYR A 39 -8.65 7.42 -24.32
CA TYR A 39 -8.05 6.83 -23.14
C TYR A 39 -8.28 7.67 -21.88
N ILE A 40 -8.30 7.01 -20.76
CA ILE A 40 -8.44 7.56 -19.42
C ILE A 40 -7.19 7.18 -18.64
N LEU A 41 -6.61 8.15 -17.92
CA LEU A 41 -5.48 7.87 -17.03
C LEU A 41 -6.02 7.47 -15.66
N ASP A 42 -5.70 6.26 -15.24
CA ASP A 42 -5.91 5.79 -13.88
C ASP A 42 -4.92 6.47 -12.93
N GLN A 43 -5.43 7.22 -11.98
CA GLN A 43 -4.65 7.88 -10.93
C GLN A 43 -4.90 7.31 -9.53
N SER A 44 -5.58 6.17 -9.43
CA SER A 44 -5.92 5.52 -8.16
C SER A 44 -4.71 5.30 -7.23
N THR A 45 -3.52 5.11 -7.81
CA THR A 45 -2.27 4.92 -7.05
C THR A 45 -1.77 6.19 -6.37
N TYR A 46 -2.28 7.35 -6.74
CA TYR A 46 -1.92 8.65 -6.14
C TYR A 46 -2.94 9.17 -5.13
N GLU A 47 -3.98 8.38 -4.86
CA GLU A 47 -4.93 8.71 -3.81
C GLU A 47 -4.24 8.66 -2.44
N GLU A 48 -4.31 9.77 -1.72
CA GLU A 48 -3.75 9.89 -0.37
C GLU A 48 -4.63 9.15 0.65
N ASN A 49 -5.95 9.27 0.49
CA ASN A 49 -6.90 8.59 1.35
C ASN A 49 -7.09 7.13 0.91
N PRO A 50 -6.92 6.15 1.83
CA PRO A 50 -7.16 4.74 1.52
C PRO A 50 -8.54 4.48 0.90
N LEU A 51 -9.61 5.11 1.40
CA LEU A 51 -10.95 4.97 0.84
C LEU A 51 -11.10 5.61 -0.56
N GLY A 52 -10.33 6.65 -0.88
CA GLY A 52 -10.27 7.21 -2.23
C GLY A 52 -9.84 6.17 -3.25
N ARG A 53 -8.90 5.29 -2.89
CA ARG A 53 -8.49 4.17 -3.76
C ARG A 53 -9.62 3.17 -4.01
N VAL A 54 -10.42 2.87 -2.99
CA VAL A 54 -11.61 2.01 -3.12
C VAL A 54 -12.67 2.67 -3.99
N GLU A 55 -12.81 4.00 -3.90
CA GLU A 55 -13.82 4.76 -4.64
C GLU A 55 -13.63 4.69 -6.17
N TRP A 56 -12.42 4.49 -6.65
CA TRP A 56 -12.14 4.26 -8.08
C TRP A 56 -12.92 3.09 -8.66
N ALA A 57 -13.30 2.12 -7.82
CA ALA A 57 -14.18 1.04 -8.25
C ALA A 57 -15.54 1.54 -8.78
N LYS A 58 -16.09 2.63 -8.23
CA LYS A 58 -17.34 3.23 -8.74
C LYS A 58 -17.15 3.80 -10.15
N PHE A 59 -15.97 4.40 -10.41
CA PHE A 59 -15.64 4.89 -11.74
C PHE A 59 -15.58 3.75 -12.77
N TYR A 60 -14.93 2.62 -12.43
CA TYR A 60 -14.89 1.46 -13.32
C TYR A 60 -16.27 0.82 -13.48
N ALA A 61 -17.04 0.75 -12.40
CA ALA A 61 -18.39 0.20 -12.43
C ALA A 61 -19.33 1.01 -13.32
N ALA A 62 -19.19 2.34 -13.34
CA ALA A 62 -19.96 3.20 -14.23
C ALA A 62 -19.70 2.91 -15.72
N LEU A 63 -18.49 2.47 -16.07
CA LEU A 63 -18.17 2.03 -17.42
C LEU A 63 -18.78 0.68 -17.80
N CYS A 64 -19.21 -0.10 -16.79
CA CYS A 64 -19.75 -1.45 -16.91
C CYS A 64 -21.24 -1.54 -16.56
N ASN A 65 -21.88 -0.43 -16.19
CA ASN A 65 -23.26 -0.36 -15.68
C ASN A 65 -23.48 -1.22 -14.41
N GLU A 66 -22.50 -1.15 -13.49
CA GLU A 66 -22.46 -1.90 -12.22
C GLU A 66 -22.32 -0.97 -11.00
N GLU A 67 -22.85 0.25 -11.07
CA GLU A 67 -22.67 1.31 -10.06
C GLU A 67 -23.20 0.90 -8.68
N ASP A 68 -24.32 0.17 -8.65
CA ASP A 68 -24.95 -0.29 -7.40
C ASP A 68 -24.05 -1.27 -6.64
N ALA A 69 -23.41 -2.19 -7.37
CA ALA A 69 -22.48 -3.16 -6.79
C ALA A 69 -21.27 -2.48 -6.19
N ALA A 70 -20.65 -1.55 -6.94
CA ALA A 70 -19.49 -0.80 -6.47
C ALA A 70 -19.82 0.13 -5.30
N THR A 71 -21.00 0.74 -5.32
CA THR A 71 -21.47 1.60 -4.22
C THR A 71 -21.68 0.80 -2.94
N THR A 72 -22.28 -0.39 -3.06
CA THR A 72 -22.47 -1.30 -1.93
C THR A 72 -21.14 -1.74 -1.33
N MET A 73 -20.19 -2.14 -2.17
CA MET A 73 -18.84 -2.51 -1.75
C MET A 73 -18.13 -1.34 -1.05
N TYR A 74 -18.13 -0.16 -1.67
CA TYR A 74 -17.51 1.04 -1.09
C TYR A 74 -18.10 1.37 0.29
N ASN A 75 -19.42 1.38 0.40
CA ASN A 75 -20.11 1.70 1.66
C ASN A 75 -19.77 0.71 2.77
N ALA A 76 -19.63 -0.59 2.44
CA ALA A 76 -19.19 -1.61 3.40
C ALA A 76 -17.76 -1.34 3.89
N GLN A 77 -16.83 -1.02 2.99
CA GLN A 77 -15.46 -0.68 3.37
C GLN A 77 -15.39 0.61 4.20
N ALA A 78 -16.14 1.65 3.81
CA ALA A 78 -16.19 2.92 4.53
C ALA A 78 -16.74 2.75 5.95
N ALA A 79 -17.81 2.00 6.13
CA ALA A 79 -18.39 1.72 7.46
C ALA A 79 -17.41 0.92 8.34
N TYR A 80 -16.69 -0.03 7.77
CA TYR A 80 -15.69 -0.81 8.48
C TYR A 80 -14.51 0.05 8.92
N VAL A 81 -13.97 0.87 8.02
CA VAL A 81 -12.87 1.82 8.33
C VAL A 81 -13.31 2.85 9.38
N ASP A 82 -14.53 3.37 9.29
CA ASP A 82 -15.08 4.29 10.30
C ASP A 82 -15.12 3.65 11.69
N THR A 83 -15.46 2.37 11.76
CA THR A 83 -15.46 1.62 13.04
C THR A 83 -14.05 1.48 13.60
N LEU A 84 -13.06 1.11 12.75
CA LEU A 84 -11.67 0.96 13.17
C LEU A 84 -11.05 2.29 13.60
N SER A 85 -11.31 3.36 12.86
CA SER A 85 -10.75 4.70 13.13
C SER A 85 -11.26 5.34 14.43
N LYS A 86 -12.41 4.86 14.94
CA LYS A 86 -12.97 5.27 16.26
C LYS A 86 -12.42 4.45 17.43
N ALA A 87 -11.67 3.39 17.16
CA ALA A 87 -11.03 2.61 18.21
C ALA A 87 -9.98 3.45 18.94
N GLU A 88 -9.69 3.09 20.17
CA GLU A 88 -8.70 3.77 20.99
C GLU A 88 -7.32 3.70 20.34
N LYS A 89 -6.62 4.84 20.27
CA LYS A 89 -5.26 4.89 19.76
C LYS A 89 -4.32 4.12 20.66
N THR A 90 -3.51 3.27 20.07
CA THR A 90 -2.58 2.40 20.82
C THR A 90 -1.35 3.16 21.34
N GLY A 91 -1.04 4.34 20.78
CA GLY A 91 0.19 5.08 21.04
C GLY A 91 1.46 4.36 20.57
N LYS A 92 1.31 3.30 19.77
CA LYS A 92 2.43 2.53 19.25
C LYS A 92 3.00 3.17 17.98
N SER A 93 4.31 3.33 17.99
CA SER A 93 5.06 3.90 16.86
C SER A 93 5.39 2.85 15.80
N VAL A 94 5.22 3.19 14.53
CA VAL A 94 5.39 2.26 13.39
C VAL A 94 6.34 2.86 12.36
N ALA A 95 7.40 2.11 12.02
CA ALA A 95 8.26 2.39 10.87
C ALA A 95 7.77 1.61 9.64
N VAL A 96 7.64 2.28 8.50
CA VAL A 96 7.21 1.66 7.23
C VAL A 96 8.24 1.95 6.15
N PHE A 97 8.91 0.92 5.64
CA PHE A 97 9.99 1.09 4.67
C PHE A 97 10.27 -0.18 3.86
N TYR A 98 11.15 -0.05 2.88
CA TYR A 98 11.77 -1.17 2.19
C TYR A 98 13.20 -0.85 1.77
N ILE A 99 13.98 -1.89 1.48
CA ILE A 99 15.33 -1.79 0.94
C ILE A 99 15.34 -2.49 -0.42
N THR A 100 15.86 -1.81 -1.43
CA THR A 100 15.98 -2.36 -2.79
C THR A 100 17.12 -3.38 -2.87
N SER A 101 17.15 -4.18 -3.95
CA SER A 101 18.28 -5.08 -4.25
C SER A 101 19.64 -4.38 -4.40
N LYS A 102 19.63 -3.05 -4.59
CA LYS A 102 20.83 -2.21 -4.65
C LYS A 102 21.22 -1.63 -3.28
N GLY A 103 20.56 -2.02 -2.20
CA GLY A 103 20.81 -1.54 -0.85
C GLY A 103 20.28 -0.13 -0.54
N LYS A 104 19.46 0.47 -1.43
CA LYS A 104 18.84 1.77 -1.17
C LYS A 104 17.59 1.61 -0.32
N LEU A 105 17.51 2.38 0.76
CA LEU A 105 16.37 2.41 1.66
C LEU A 105 15.37 3.49 1.24
N TYR A 106 14.10 3.13 1.25
CA TYR A 106 12.98 4.03 0.97
C TYR A 106 11.94 3.96 2.09
N VAL A 107 11.57 5.12 2.61
CA VAL A 107 10.47 5.28 3.57
C VAL A 107 9.24 5.82 2.86
N ARG A 108 8.05 5.59 3.40
CA ARG A 108 6.81 6.19 2.87
C ARG A 108 6.73 7.66 3.25
N ASN A 109 6.22 8.49 2.34
CA ASN A 109 5.86 9.87 2.65
C ASN A 109 4.65 9.89 3.61
N ALA A 110 4.53 10.92 4.44
CA ALA A 110 3.46 11.00 5.42
C ALA A 110 2.06 11.14 4.77
N GLY A 111 1.97 11.74 3.58
CA GLY A 111 0.74 11.81 2.79
C GLY A 111 0.39 10.52 2.03
N ASP A 112 1.19 9.45 2.15
CA ASP A 112 0.90 8.18 1.46
C ASP A 112 -0.25 7.41 2.13
N TYR A 113 -1.10 6.76 1.33
CA TYR A 113 -2.25 6.02 1.82
C TYR A 113 -1.88 4.93 2.85
N LEU A 114 -0.71 4.29 2.72
CA LEU A 114 -0.27 3.25 3.65
C LEU A 114 0.02 3.82 5.04
N THR A 115 0.60 5.02 5.11
CA THR A 115 0.82 5.71 6.38
C THR A 115 -0.49 6.17 6.99
N GLN A 116 -1.46 6.57 6.17
CA GLN A 116 -2.82 6.87 6.63
C GLN A 116 -3.51 5.62 7.19
N MET A 117 -3.31 4.43 6.59
CA MET A 117 -3.84 3.18 7.14
C MET A 117 -3.26 2.88 8.52
N VAL A 118 -1.97 3.14 8.76
CA VAL A 118 -1.35 3.01 10.09
C VAL A 118 -2.05 3.91 11.10
N ASN A 119 -2.27 5.18 10.73
CA ASN A 119 -2.93 6.14 11.62
C ASN A 119 -4.41 5.76 11.88
N MET A 120 -5.14 5.28 10.86
CA MET A 120 -6.51 4.79 10.98
C MET A 120 -6.61 3.53 11.83
N ALA A 121 -5.57 2.71 11.83
CA ALA A 121 -5.47 1.51 12.67
C ALA A 121 -5.12 1.82 14.14
N GLY A 122 -4.90 3.08 14.50
CA GLY A 122 -4.58 3.52 15.86
C GLY A 122 -3.08 3.55 16.18
N GLY A 123 -2.20 3.38 15.19
CA GLY A 123 -0.76 3.54 15.33
C GLY A 123 -0.29 4.97 15.05
N GLU A 124 0.99 5.22 15.26
CA GLU A 124 1.66 6.49 14.95
C GLU A 124 2.80 6.27 13.97
N TYR A 125 2.67 6.83 12.76
CA TYR A 125 3.75 6.74 11.78
C TYR A 125 4.93 7.63 12.19
N ILE A 126 6.13 7.07 12.31
CA ILE A 126 7.30 7.78 12.87
C ILE A 126 7.83 8.93 12.01
N PHE A 127 7.61 8.90 10.68
CA PHE A 127 7.99 9.98 9.77
C PHE A 127 6.78 10.85 9.40
N SER A 128 5.92 11.18 10.37
CA SER A 128 4.68 11.93 10.20
C SER A 128 4.87 13.36 9.66
N ASP A 129 6.08 13.88 9.73
CA ASP A 129 6.51 15.19 9.22
C ASP A 129 7.12 15.15 7.80
N LEU A 130 7.33 13.95 7.24
CA LEU A 130 8.02 13.78 5.96
C LEU A 130 7.07 13.93 4.77
N ASN A 131 7.20 15.02 4.00
CA ASN A 131 6.42 15.23 2.77
C ASN A 131 4.93 14.96 2.96
N THR A 132 4.28 15.70 3.84
CA THR A 132 2.88 15.53 4.23
C THR A 132 1.90 15.75 3.08
N ASP A 133 2.32 16.43 2.03
CA ASP A 133 1.59 16.76 0.80
C ASP A 133 1.90 15.82 -0.37
N LYS A 134 2.65 14.72 -0.13
CA LYS A 134 3.07 13.79 -1.18
C LYS A 134 2.73 12.36 -0.85
N THR A 135 2.33 11.62 -1.86
CA THR A 135 2.22 10.16 -1.85
C THR A 135 3.56 9.50 -2.21
N GLY A 136 3.61 8.16 -2.14
CA GLY A 136 4.77 7.38 -2.56
C GLY A 136 5.90 7.37 -1.53
N THR A 137 7.13 7.30 -2.01
CA THR A 137 8.31 7.02 -1.18
C THR A 137 9.40 8.05 -1.35
N GLN A 138 10.22 8.20 -0.30
CA GLN A 138 11.42 9.02 -0.27
C GLN A 138 12.66 8.15 0.01
N GLU A 139 13.69 8.27 -0.82
CA GLU A 139 15.00 7.68 -0.53
C GLU A 139 15.62 8.33 0.71
N MET A 140 16.13 7.53 1.62
CA MET A 140 16.75 7.97 2.87
C MET A 140 18.03 7.17 3.10
N ASN A 141 19.07 7.80 3.64
CA ASN A 141 20.25 7.05 4.06
C ASN A 141 19.95 6.26 5.35
N ILE A 142 20.68 5.18 5.56
CA ILE A 142 20.42 4.25 6.65
C ILE A 142 20.66 4.88 8.03
N GLU A 143 21.61 5.79 8.15
CA GLU A 143 21.95 6.47 9.40
C GLU A 143 20.81 7.39 9.84
N SER A 144 20.29 8.22 8.94
CA SER A 144 19.14 9.11 9.21
C SER A 144 17.87 8.32 9.50
N PHE A 145 17.67 7.21 8.80
CA PHE A 145 16.57 6.30 9.07
C PHE A 145 16.70 5.72 10.48
N TYR A 146 17.84 5.13 10.80
CA TYR A 146 18.08 4.50 12.10
C TYR A 146 17.91 5.47 13.25
N GLU A 147 18.47 6.67 13.16
CA GLU A 147 18.34 7.67 14.22
C GLU A 147 16.88 7.95 14.59
N LYS A 148 15.98 7.97 13.60
CA LYS A 148 14.55 8.23 13.80
C LYS A 148 13.75 6.96 14.11
N ALA A 149 14.17 5.80 13.60
CA ALA A 149 13.42 4.55 13.65
C ALA A 149 13.89 3.55 14.74
N LYS A 150 15.04 3.78 15.36
CA LYS A 150 15.65 2.84 16.34
C LYS A 150 14.73 2.47 17.50
N ASP A 151 13.90 3.43 17.94
CA ASP A 151 13.00 3.27 19.07
C ASP A 151 11.54 2.94 18.66
N ALA A 152 11.29 2.72 17.36
CA ALA A 152 9.96 2.33 16.88
C ALA A 152 9.49 1.02 17.51
N ASP A 153 8.23 0.97 17.92
CA ASP A 153 7.62 -0.22 18.54
C ASP A 153 7.41 -1.34 17.54
N TYR A 154 7.08 -0.99 16.29
CA TYR A 154 6.77 -1.91 15.20
C TYR A 154 7.46 -1.51 13.91
N VAL A 155 7.76 -2.52 13.10
CA VAL A 155 8.20 -2.37 11.71
C VAL A 155 7.24 -3.07 10.78
N ILE A 156 6.77 -2.35 9.75
CA ILE A 156 6.13 -2.91 8.56
C ILE A 156 7.13 -2.81 7.42
N TYR A 157 7.75 -3.92 7.07
CA TYR A 157 8.62 -4.02 5.90
C TYR A 157 7.78 -4.28 4.66
N ILE A 158 7.91 -3.42 3.66
CA ILE A 158 7.17 -3.57 2.42
C ILE A 158 7.85 -4.60 1.54
N TRP A 159 7.17 -5.70 1.24
CA TRP A 159 7.60 -6.63 0.20
C TRP A 159 7.67 -5.90 -1.14
N SER A 160 8.83 -5.84 -1.73
CA SER A 160 9.09 -5.07 -2.94
C SER A 160 10.07 -5.79 -3.86
N LEU A 161 10.45 -5.13 -4.95
CA LEU A 161 11.46 -5.59 -5.91
C LEU A 161 12.84 -5.88 -5.30
N GLY A 162 13.08 -5.52 -4.03
CA GLY A 162 14.31 -5.81 -3.28
C GLY A 162 14.39 -7.20 -2.69
N GLY A 163 13.28 -7.94 -2.69
CA GLY A 163 13.18 -9.27 -2.10
C GLY A 163 12.23 -9.30 -0.90
N LYS A 164 11.83 -10.52 -0.54
CA LYS A 164 10.96 -10.80 0.59
C LYS A 164 11.78 -11.46 1.69
N PRO A 165 11.99 -10.80 2.84
CA PRO A 165 12.54 -11.49 4.00
C PRO A 165 11.49 -12.51 4.48
N SER A 166 11.93 -13.73 4.70
CA SER A 166 11.09 -14.80 5.24
C SER A 166 11.29 -14.97 6.73
N THR A 167 12.45 -14.56 7.21
CA THR A 167 12.85 -14.62 8.61
C THR A 167 13.37 -13.27 9.09
N LEU A 168 13.48 -13.12 10.41
CA LEU A 168 14.10 -11.94 11.01
C LEU A 168 15.58 -11.84 10.64
N SER A 169 16.25 -12.98 10.45
CA SER A 169 17.64 -13.04 9.98
C SER A 169 17.80 -12.52 8.56
N ASP A 170 16.87 -12.85 7.65
CA ASP A 170 16.87 -12.29 6.29
C ASP A 170 16.72 -10.77 6.31
N PHE A 171 15.82 -10.26 7.18
CA PHE A 171 15.57 -8.84 7.33
C PHE A 171 16.81 -8.10 7.86
N THR A 172 17.44 -8.60 8.91
CA THR A 172 18.67 -7.98 9.46
C THR A 172 19.87 -8.14 8.54
N GLY A 173 19.83 -9.13 7.64
CA GLY A 173 20.84 -9.35 6.60
C GLY A 173 20.91 -8.21 5.55
N TYR A 174 19.86 -7.40 5.39
CA TYR A 174 19.93 -6.25 4.49
C TYR A 174 20.90 -5.16 4.99
N ASN A 175 20.95 -4.96 6.29
CA ASN A 175 21.91 -4.06 6.95
C ASN A 175 22.00 -4.39 8.44
N SER A 176 23.23 -4.54 8.96
CA SER A 176 23.47 -4.94 10.35
C SER A 176 22.89 -3.97 11.40
N VAL A 177 22.79 -2.68 11.06
CA VAL A 177 22.21 -1.65 11.93
C VAL A 177 20.73 -1.96 12.29
N LEU A 178 20.00 -2.68 11.42
CA LEU A 178 18.62 -3.04 11.68
C LEU A 178 18.46 -3.97 12.90
N SER A 179 19.48 -4.77 13.23
CA SER A 179 19.46 -5.66 14.40
C SER A 179 19.38 -4.89 15.73
N ASP A 180 19.80 -3.63 15.74
CA ASP A 180 19.79 -2.80 16.93
C ASP A 180 18.45 -2.09 17.20
N MET A 181 17.52 -2.12 16.24
CA MET A 181 16.19 -1.51 16.39
C MET A 181 15.39 -2.20 17.51
N LYS A 182 14.64 -1.40 18.26
CA LYS A 182 13.74 -1.88 19.32
C LYS A 182 12.74 -2.91 18.80
N ALA A 183 12.08 -2.62 17.69
CA ALA A 183 11.11 -3.53 17.06
C ALA A 183 11.72 -4.91 16.71
N VAL A 184 12.99 -4.95 16.30
CA VAL A 184 13.69 -6.20 16.01
C VAL A 184 13.98 -6.99 17.27
N LYS A 185 14.47 -6.33 18.33
CA LYS A 185 14.74 -6.95 19.64
C LYS A 185 13.48 -7.49 20.31
N ASP A 186 12.36 -6.79 20.11
CA ASP A 186 11.04 -7.17 20.64
C ASP A 186 10.30 -8.20 19.75
N GLY A 187 10.86 -8.53 18.57
CA GLY A 187 10.23 -9.45 17.61
C GLY A 187 8.98 -8.86 16.95
N ASN A 188 8.89 -7.53 16.82
CA ASN A 188 7.75 -6.81 16.25
C ASN A 188 8.02 -6.34 14.82
N VAL A 189 8.55 -7.23 13.99
CA VAL A 189 8.82 -6.98 12.57
C VAL A 189 7.85 -7.78 11.71
N TRP A 190 7.14 -7.08 10.85
CA TRP A 190 6.13 -7.64 9.96
C TRP A 190 6.46 -7.30 8.51
N CYS A 191 6.14 -8.21 7.60
CA CYS A 191 6.32 -8.02 6.17
C CYS A 191 4.96 -8.05 5.48
N THR A 192 4.72 -7.14 4.52
CA THR A 192 3.51 -7.19 3.71
C THR A 192 3.50 -8.43 2.82
N THR A 193 2.31 -8.94 2.48
CA THR A 193 2.16 -9.98 1.47
C THR A 193 2.32 -9.41 0.05
N PRO A 194 2.60 -10.25 -0.97
CA PRO A 194 2.71 -9.80 -2.36
C PRO A 194 1.47 -9.08 -2.86
N ASP A 195 0.30 -9.51 -2.41
CA ASP A 195 -1.00 -9.03 -2.87
C ASP A 195 -1.39 -7.67 -2.25
N PHE A 196 -0.68 -7.24 -1.22
CA PHE A 196 -0.98 -6.02 -0.45
C PHE A 196 -1.24 -4.78 -1.33
N PHE A 197 -0.52 -4.63 -2.45
CA PHE A 197 -0.65 -3.48 -3.34
C PHE A 197 -1.66 -3.68 -4.47
N GLN A 198 -2.19 -4.90 -4.64
CA GLN A 198 -3.02 -5.25 -5.79
C GLN A 198 -4.51 -5.35 -5.46
N ILE A 199 -4.85 -5.36 -4.17
CA ILE A 199 -6.20 -5.58 -3.66
C ILE A 199 -6.68 -4.28 -3.02
N ALA A 200 -7.21 -3.36 -3.84
CA ALA A 200 -7.71 -2.07 -3.36
C ALA A 200 -9.11 -2.16 -2.74
N ASP A 201 -9.85 -3.22 -3.03
CA ASP A 201 -11.24 -3.43 -2.60
C ASP A 201 -11.38 -3.90 -1.14
N THR A 202 -10.29 -4.26 -0.49
CA THR A 202 -10.27 -4.77 0.90
C THR A 202 -9.45 -3.92 1.86
N ILE A 203 -9.39 -2.63 1.62
CA ILE A 203 -8.62 -1.66 2.43
C ILE A 203 -9.01 -1.74 3.92
N GLY A 204 -10.28 -1.91 4.25
CA GLY A 204 -10.72 -2.09 5.63
C GLY A 204 -10.08 -3.30 6.32
N SER A 205 -9.93 -4.41 5.61
CA SER A 205 -9.25 -5.60 6.13
C SER A 205 -7.75 -5.37 6.33
N MET A 206 -7.10 -4.61 5.44
CA MET A 206 -5.69 -4.23 5.62
C MET A 206 -5.49 -3.35 6.85
N ILE A 207 -6.38 -2.37 7.07
CA ILE A 207 -6.35 -1.52 8.27
C ILE A 207 -6.59 -2.37 9.53
N ASN A 208 -7.51 -3.33 9.46
CA ASN A 208 -7.75 -4.26 10.57
C ASN A 208 -6.53 -5.12 10.89
N ASP A 209 -5.83 -5.64 9.89
CA ASP A 209 -4.59 -6.39 10.10
C ASP A 209 -3.54 -5.53 10.83
N ILE A 210 -3.40 -4.26 10.45
CA ILE A 210 -2.52 -3.32 11.15
C ILE A 210 -3.01 -3.08 12.59
N ASN A 211 -4.32 -2.90 12.80
CA ASN A 211 -4.88 -2.74 14.15
C ASN A 211 -4.62 -3.97 15.03
N LEU A 212 -4.85 -5.18 14.50
CA LEU A 212 -4.55 -6.43 15.21
C LEU A 212 -3.05 -6.57 15.49
N MET A 213 -2.19 -6.19 14.55
CA MET A 213 -0.74 -6.18 14.74
C MET A 213 -0.32 -5.28 15.92
N LEU A 214 -0.95 -4.11 16.07
CA LEU A 214 -0.66 -3.15 17.12
C LEU A 214 -1.20 -3.57 18.51
N ASN A 215 -2.20 -4.47 18.52
CA ASN A 215 -2.78 -5.02 19.74
C ASN A 215 -2.16 -6.38 20.09
N ALA A 216 -2.19 -6.76 21.37
CA ALA A 216 -1.59 -8.00 21.87
C ALA A 216 -2.12 -9.28 21.22
N ASP A 217 -3.27 -9.21 20.56
CA ASP A 217 -3.96 -10.34 19.94
C ASP A 217 -3.30 -10.82 18.62
N ALA A 218 -2.41 -10.03 18.04
CA ALA A 218 -1.71 -10.38 16.78
C ALA A 218 -0.86 -11.66 16.86
N ASN A 219 -0.47 -12.10 18.04
CA ASN A 219 0.29 -13.34 18.21
C ASN A 219 -0.58 -14.61 18.11
N THR A 220 -1.91 -14.45 18.17
CA THR A 220 -2.88 -15.55 18.15
C THR A 220 -3.74 -15.59 16.90
N THR A 221 -3.72 -14.52 16.09
CA THR A 221 -4.53 -14.37 14.88
C THR A 221 -3.65 -14.41 13.64
N GLU A 222 -4.01 -15.25 12.67
CA GLU A 222 -3.37 -15.24 11.36
C GLU A 222 -3.85 -14.00 10.58
N LEU A 223 -2.91 -13.11 10.24
CA LEU A 223 -3.21 -11.91 9.45
C LEU A 223 -3.14 -12.23 7.96
N THR A 224 -4.01 -11.59 7.18
CA THR A 224 -4.13 -11.84 5.74
C THR A 224 -3.04 -11.14 4.96
N TYR A 225 -2.78 -9.88 5.29
CA TYR A 225 -1.90 -8.97 4.51
C TYR A 225 -0.55 -8.70 5.17
N LEU A 226 -0.36 -9.12 6.39
CA LEU A 226 0.87 -8.97 7.15
C LEU A 226 1.34 -10.33 7.67
N LYS A 227 2.65 -10.58 7.57
CA LYS A 227 3.29 -11.79 8.11
C LYS A 227 4.39 -11.38 9.08
N LYS A 228 4.32 -11.92 10.29
CA LYS A 228 5.34 -11.71 11.30
C LYS A 228 6.62 -12.43 10.89
N LEU A 229 7.76 -11.76 10.95
CA LEU A 229 9.07 -12.38 10.74
C LEU A 229 9.54 -13.03 12.05
N GLN A 230 9.94 -14.28 11.95
CA GLN A 230 10.42 -15.08 13.07
C GLN A 230 11.90 -15.48 12.87
#